data_f212680d3108d97cc43fafa21e9aa2d2
#
_entry.id   f212680d3108d97cc43fafa21e9aa2d2
#
_cell.length_a   1.000
_cell.length_b   1.000
_cell.length_c   1.000
_cell.angle_alpha   90.00
_cell.angle_beta   90.00
_cell.angle_gamma   90.00
#
_symmetry.space_group_name_H-M   'P 1'
#
loop_
_entity.id
_entity.type
_entity.pdbx_description
1 polymer ?
#
loop_
_entity_poly.entity_id
_entity_poly.type
_entity_poly.pdbx_seq_one_letter_code
_entity_poly.pdbx_strand_id
1 'polypeptide(L)'
;MEITNGNSERIPLVMYLNPGLKVSRVEVNGENVLFRRECQAIILDKELAASERCRVVVLYEGNIETDICFLEQENKEYDFSNVNRLGIFCYGYTPAFCSEDYTLLTPECIWYPVSVPPYSPLEYRKVNFTRYSLTVEHEPRLVVISQGDTVDEKEGKTSFVFTHDM
;
A
#
# COMPACT_ATOMS: atom_id res chain seq x y z
N MET A 1 9.80 2.87 5.39
CA MET A 1 9.24 1.65 6.00
C MET A 1 10.34 0.72 6.47
N GLU A 2 10.08 -0.11 7.47
CA GLU A 2 10.99 -1.19 7.87
C GLU A 2 10.43 -2.52 7.39
N ILE A 3 11.30 -3.35 6.81
CA ILE A 3 10.96 -4.68 6.28
C ILE A 3 11.89 -5.70 6.93
N THR A 4 11.31 -6.84 7.32
CA THR A 4 12.08 -7.97 7.85
C THR A 4 11.78 -9.20 6.99
N ASN A 5 12.82 -9.89 6.53
CA ASN A 5 12.64 -11.18 5.88
C ASN A 5 12.27 -12.24 6.93
N GLY A 6 11.01 -12.66 6.93
CA GLY A 6 10.50 -13.71 7.82
C GLY A 6 10.76 -15.14 7.34
N ASN A 7 11.35 -15.31 6.16
CA ASN A 7 11.67 -16.63 5.61
C ASN A 7 13.03 -17.14 6.10
N SER A 8 13.22 -18.45 6.05
CA SER A 8 14.51 -19.11 6.37
C SER A 8 15.56 -18.97 5.27
N GLU A 9 15.15 -18.48 4.09
CA GLU A 9 15.99 -18.36 2.93
C GLU A 9 16.17 -16.90 2.51
N ARG A 10 17.16 -16.64 1.68
CA ARG A 10 17.36 -15.36 1.03
C ARG A 10 16.26 -15.12 -0.01
N ILE A 11 15.68 -13.94 -0.01
CA ILE A 11 14.60 -13.56 -0.93
C ILE A 11 14.89 -12.23 -1.63
N PRO A 12 14.45 -12.05 -2.89
CA PRO A 12 14.51 -10.75 -3.53
C PRO A 12 13.57 -9.76 -2.81
N LEU A 13 14.00 -8.51 -2.76
CA LEU A 13 13.17 -7.44 -2.20
C LEU A 13 12.22 -6.90 -3.27
N VAL A 14 10.95 -7.26 -3.11
CA VAL A 14 9.87 -6.83 -4.00
C VAL A 14 8.83 -6.07 -3.20
N MET A 15 8.34 -4.98 -3.76
CA MET A 15 7.24 -4.20 -3.22
C MET A 15 6.18 -3.97 -4.28
N TYR A 16 4.99 -3.60 -3.84
CA TYR A 16 3.86 -3.30 -4.73
C TYR A 16 3.38 -1.88 -4.46
N LEU A 17 3.04 -1.17 -5.51
CA LEU A 17 2.55 0.20 -5.48
C LEU A 17 1.62 0.41 -6.67
N ASN A 18 0.60 1.26 -6.51
CA ASN A 18 -0.33 1.61 -7.58
C ASN A 18 0.42 1.96 -8.88
N PRO A 19 0.03 1.39 -10.05
CA PRO A 19 0.75 1.63 -11.31
C PRO A 19 0.72 3.08 -11.78
N GLY A 20 -0.30 3.86 -11.41
CA GLY A 20 -0.38 5.29 -11.69
C GLY A 20 0.64 6.14 -10.91
N LEU A 21 1.29 5.55 -9.89
CA LEU A 21 2.32 6.20 -9.10
C LEU A 21 3.71 5.86 -9.64
N LYS A 22 4.42 6.87 -10.14
CA LYS A 22 5.76 6.75 -10.72
C LYS A 22 6.81 6.84 -9.62
N VAL A 23 7.60 5.78 -9.48
CA VAL A 23 8.73 5.76 -8.52
C VAL A 23 9.91 6.50 -9.13
N SER A 24 10.43 7.49 -8.43
CA SER A 24 11.59 8.27 -8.83
C SER A 24 12.89 7.79 -8.16
N ARG A 25 12.80 7.28 -6.93
CA ARG A 25 13.96 6.82 -6.17
C ARG A 25 13.57 5.77 -5.13
N VAL A 26 14.46 4.79 -4.95
CA VAL A 26 14.38 3.84 -3.84
C VAL A 26 15.72 3.80 -3.11
N GLU A 27 15.66 3.87 -1.79
CA GLU A 27 16.82 3.72 -0.90
C GLU A 27 16.61 2.53 0.03
N VAL A 28 17.66 1.76 0.24
CA VAL A 28 17.71 0.69 1.25
C VAL A 28 18.85 1.00 2.21
N ASN A 29 18.52 1.16 3.50
CA ASN A 29 19.47 1.53 4.55
C ASN A 29 20.26 2.84 4.26
N GLY A 30 19.64 3.78 3.53
CA GLY A 30 20.22 5.07 3.15
C GLY A 30 21.03 5.05 1.85
N GLU A 31 21.16 3.92 1.18
CA GLU A 31 21.82 3.78 -0.11
C GLU A 31 20.80 3.68 -1.24
N ASN A 32 21.06 4.37 -2.36
CA ASN A 32 20.24 4.26 -3.55
C ASN A 32 20.38 2.86 -4.14
N VAL A 33 19.26 2.22 -4.45
CA VAL A 33 19.22 0.88 -5.06
C VAL A 33 18.53 0.97 -6.41
N LEU A 34 19.09 0.29 -7.40
CA LEU A 34 18.45 0.15 -8.70
C LEU A 34 17.19 -0.71 -8.57
N PHE A 35 16.20 -0.36 -9.34
CA PHE A 35 14.95 -1.10 -9.39
C PHE A 35 14.40 -1.13 -10.80
N ARG A 36 13.54 -2.10 -11.05
CA ARG A 36 12.69 -2.15 -12.25
C ARG A 36 11.24 -2.15 -11.84
N ARG A 37 10.40 -1.59 -12.69
CA ARG A 37 8.95 -1.53 -12.51
C ARG A 37 8.29 -2.52 -13.46
N GLU A 38 7.42 -3.40 -12.94
CA GLU A 38 6.57 -4.30 -13.72
C GLU A 38 5.13 -4.13 -13.21
N CYS A 39 4.30 -3.40 -13.95
CA CYS A 39 2.96 -2.99 -13.50
C CYS A 39 3.01 -2.42 -12.07
N GLN A 40 2.37 -3.09 -11.12
CA GLN A 40 2.39 -2.70 -9.70
C GLN A 40 3.65 -3.13 -8.94
N ALA A 41 4.46 -4.05 -9.47
CA ALA A 41 5.64 -4.54 -8.78
C ALA A 41 6.84 -3.60 -8.95
N ILE A 42 7.52 -3.31 -7.85
CA ILE A 42 8.82 -2.64 -7.76
C ILE A 42 9.82 -3.70 -7.34
N ILE A 43 10.66 -4.14 -8.27
CA ILE A 43 11.63 -5.20 -8.06
C ILE A 43 13.00 -4.55 -7.87
N LEU A 44 13.55 -4.66 -6.67
CA LEU A 44 14.84 -4.06 -6.33
C LEU A 44 15.99 -5.00 -6.68
N ASP A 45 17.11 -4.42 -7.10
CA ASP A 45 18.38 -5.14 -7.26
C ASP A 45 19.03 -5.35 -5.87
N LYS A 46 18.28 -6.00 -4.98
CA LYS A 46 18.65 -6.28 -3.59
C LYS A 46 17.93 -7.53 -3.11
N GLU A 47 18.65 -8.38 -2.41
CA GLU A 47 18.11 -9.52 -1.69
C GLU A 47 18.28 -9.31 -0.19
N LEU A 48 17.37 -9.88 0.59
CA LEU A 48 17.45 -9.93 2.05
C LEU A 48 17.78 -11.36 2.50
N ALA A 49 18.81 -11.49 3.32
CA ALA A 49 19.12 -12.76 3.99
C ALA A 49 18.01 -13.13 4.99
N ALA A 50 18.00 -14.39 5.43
CA ALA A 50 17.06 -14.84 6.46
C ALA A 50 17.14 -13.95 7.71
N SER A 51 15.99 -13.52 8.20
CA SER A 51 15.86 -12.63 9.37
C SER A 51 16.52 -11.25 9.22
N GLU A 52 17.03 -10.90 8.04
CA GLU A 52 17.59 -9.57 7.79
C GLU A 52 16.46 -8.52 7.84
N ARG A 53 16.78 -7.40 8.51
CA ARG A 53 15.92 -6.21 8.57
C ARG A 53 16.56 -5.09 7.78
N CYS A 54 15.75 -4.37 7.01
CA CYS A 54 16.19 -3.18 6.30
C CYS A 54 15.16 -2.05 6.43
N ARG A 55 15.65 -0.82 6.31
CA ARG A 55 14.82 0.37 6.15
C ARG A 55 14.76 0.73 4.68
N VAL A 56 13.54 0.84 4.15
CA VAL A 56 13.31 1.22 2.75
C VAL A 56 12.62 2.59 2.71
N VAL A 57 13.11 3.45 1.83
CA VAL A 57 12.50 4.73 1.47
C VAL A 57 12.16 4.67 0.00
N VAL A 58 10.92 4.99 -0.35
CA VAL A 58 10.44 5.06 -1.74
C VAL A 58 9.90 6.46 -1.98
N LEU A 59 10.43 7.13 -2.99
CA LEU A 59 9.92 8.41 -3.47
C LEU A 59 9.10 8.17 -4.73
N TYR A 60 7.88 8.64 -4.71
CA TYR A 60 6.96 8.46 -5.82
C TYR A 60 5.98 9.63 -5.91
N GLU A 61 5.42 9.81 -7.09
CA GLU A 61 4.42 10.83 -7.39
C GLU A 61 3.48 10.34 -8.49
N GLY A 62 2.34 10.97 -8.67
CA GLY A 62 1.40 10.66 -9.73
C GLY A 62 -0.04 10.61 -9.26
N ASN A 63 -0.90 10.06 -10.09
CA ASN A 63 -2.31 9.87 -9.79
C ASN A 63 -2.60 8.39 -9.55
N ILE A 64 -3.55 8.13 -8.65
CA ILE A 64 -4.01 6.76 -8.40
C ILE A 64 -4.76 6.26 -9.63
N GLU A 65 -4.34 5.12 -10.15
CA GLU A 65 -5.11 4.36 -11.11
C GLU A 65 -6.20 3.60 -10.37
N THR A 66 -7.46 3.91 -10.66
CA THR A 66 -8.61 3.38 -9.91
C THR A 66 -9.07 2.02 -10.41
N ASP A 67 -8.69 1.67 -11.65
CA ASP A 67 -9.09 0.42 -12.32
C ASP A 67 -8.08 -0.72 -12.09
N ILE A 68 -7.34 -0.65 -11.00
CA ILE A 68 -6.38 -1.69 -10.64
C ILE A 68 -7.10 -3.02 -10.46
N CYS A 69 -6.68 -4.01 -11.25
CA CYS A 69 -7.04 -5.41 -11.05
C CYS A 69 -5.78 -6.23 -10.82
N PHE A 70 -5.73 -6.96 -9.72
CA PHE A 70 -4.60 -7.87 -9.42
C PHE A 70 -4.67 -9.17 -10.22
N LEU A 71 -5.83 -9.48 -10.76
CA LEU A 71 -6.07 -10.64 -11.59
C LEU A 71 -6.82 -10.16 -12.84
N GLU A 72 -6.23 -10.31 -14.01
CA GLU A 72 -6.97 -10.28 -15.26
C GLU A 72 -7.97 -11.44 -15.23
N GLN A 73 -9.15 -11.18 -14.75
CA GLN A 73 -10.25 -12.09 -14.92
C GLN A 73 -10.93 -11.76 -16.25
N GLU A 74 -10.69 -12.59 -17.26
CA GLU A 74 -11.50 -12.59 -18.45
C GLU A 74 -12.98 -12.67 -18.05
N ASN A 75 -13.73 -11.59 -18.24
CA ASN A 75 -15.18 -11.42 -18.31
C ASN A 75 -16.03 -12.59 -17.77
N LYS A 76 -15.83 -13.03 -16.56
CA LYS A 76 -16.81 -13.84 -15.87
C LYS A 76 -17.70 -12.92 -15.06
N GLU A 77 -18.98 -12.89 -15.40
CA GLU A 77 -20.00 -12.30 -14.56
C GLU A 77 -19.74 -12.70 -13.10
N TYR A 78 -19.41 -11.73 -12.28
CA TYR A 78 -19.23 -11.96 -10.86
C TYR A 78 -20.59 -12.32 -10.28
N ASP A 79 -20.75 -13.58 -9.93
CA ASP A 79 -21.90 -14.02 -9.15
C ASP A 79 -21.71 -13.54 -7.70
N PHE A 80 -22.27 -12.37 -7.41
CA PHE A 80 -22.28 -11.76 -6.08
C PHE A 80 -22.90 -12.64 -4.98
N SER A 81 -23.65 -13.66 -5.34
CA SER A 81 -24.22 -14.60 -4.38
C SER A 81 -23.13 -15.42 -3.66
N ASN A 82 -21.99 -15.63 -4.32
CA ASN A 82 -20.85 -16.35 -3.76
C ASN A 82 -19.90 -15.44 -2.97
N VAL A 83 -19.82 -14.15 -3.28
CA VAL A 83 -18.99 -13.17 -2.57
C VAL A 83 -19.51 -12.97 -1.14
N ASN A 84 -20.82 -12.93 -0.95
CA ASN A 84 -21.43 -12.82 0.38
C ASN A 84 -21.16 -14.03 1.28
N ARG A 85 -20.91 -15.23 0.71
CA ARG A 85 -20.56 -16.42 1.48
C ARG A 85 -19.16 -16.41 2.06
N LEU A 86 -18.25 -15.64 1.46
CA LEU A 86 -16.84 -15.56 1.87
C LEU A 86 -16.57 -14.41 2.83
N GLY A 87 -17.57 -13.59 3.17
CA GLY A 87 -17.40 -12.44 4.06
C GLY A 87 -16.47 -11.36 3.48
N ILE A 88 -16.26 -11.35 2.18
CA ILE A 88 -15.47 -10.34 1.49
C ILE A 88 -16.38 -9.12 1.33
N PHE A 89 -16.18 -8.12 2.16
CA PHE A 89 -16.82 -6.82 1.98
C PHE A 89 -16.14 -6.12 0.81
N CYS A 90 -16.72 -6.25 -0.38
CA CYS A 90 -16.38 -5.38 -1.49
C CYS A 90 -17.02 -4.01 -1.21
N TYR A 91 -16.22 -3.04 -0.79
CA TYR A 91 -16.62 -1.63 -0.76
C TYR A 91 -16.72 -1.09 -2.19
N GLY A 92 -17.71 -1.53 -2.92
CA GLY A 92 -17.91 -1.12 -4.31
C GLY A 92 -16.84 -1.67 -5.27
N TYR A 93 -16.96 -1.31 -6.54
CA TYR A 93 -16.02 -1.72 -7.60
C TYR A 93 -14.74 -0.89 -7.64
N THR A 94 -14.64 0.15 -6.82
CA THR A 94 -13.55 1.13 -6.92
C THR A 94 -12.85 1.24 -5.59
N PRO A 95 -11.61 0.70 -5.45
CA PRO A 95 -10.83 0.76 -4.21
C PRO A 95 -10.28 2.15 -3.90
N ALA A 96 -10.39 3.07 -4.85
CA ALA A 96 -10.04 4.47 -4.69
C ALA A 96 -11.05 5.36 -5.38
N PHE A 97 -11.29 6.52 -4.82
CA PHE A 97 -12.07 7.58 -5.43
C PHE A 97 -11.34 8.91 -5.27
N CYS A 98 -11.10 9.60 -6.38
CA CYS A 98 -10.43 10.89 -6.39
C CYS A 98 -11.27 11.89 -7.20
N SER A 99 -11.69 12.96 -6.55
CA SER A 99 -12.38 14.09 -7.17
C SER A 99 -11.84 15.42 -6.65
N GLU A 100 -12.35 16.52 -7.14
CA GLU A 100 -12.01 17.86 -6.64
C GLU A 100 -12.54 18.11 -5.21
N ASP A 101 -13.61 17.41 -4.81
CA ASP A 101 -14.27 17.62 -3.52
C ASP A 101 -13.74 16.69 -2.42
N TYR A 102 -13.45 15.43 -2.76
CA TYR A 102 -12.93 14.46 -1.79
C TYR A 102 -12.13 13.34 -2.44
N THR A 103 -11.25 12.75 -1.66
CA THR A 103 -10.45 11.58 -2.03
C THR A 103 -10.63 10.49 -0.98
N LEU A 104 -10.94 9.27 -1.43
CA LEU A 104 -10.97 8.07 -0.62
C LEU A 104 -9.89 7.11 -1.14
N LEU A 105 -8.95 6.73 -0.30
CA LEU A 105 -7.91 5.77 -0.61
C LEU A 105 -7.99 4.61 0.37
N THR A 106 -8.30 3.43 -0.13
CA THR A 106 -8.30 2.21 0.68
C THR A 106 -6.98 1.44 0.48
N PRO A 107 -6.60 0.54 1.38
CA PRO A 107 -5.39 -0.26 1.24
C PRO A 107 -5.33 -1.05 -0.08
N GLU A 108 -6.48 -1.46 -0.60
CA GLU A 108 -6.61 -2.24 -1.82
C GLU A 108 -6.12 -1.50 -3.07
N CYS A 109 -6.15 -0.16 -3.08
CA CYS A 109 -5.60 0.60 -4.19
C CYS A 109 -4.07 0.75 -4.13
N ILE A 110 -3.42 0.17 -3.11
CA ILE A 110 -1.96 0.21 -2.90
C ILE A 110 -1.34 1.59 -3.14
N TRP A 111 -1.94 2.62 -2.54
CA TRP A 111 -1.44 3.99 -2.64
C TRP A 111 -0.13 4.25 -1.89
N TYR A 112 0.30 3.30 -1.08
CA TYR A 112 1.62 3.26 -0.44
C TYR A 112 2.30 1.92 -0.70
N PRO A 113 3.65 1.86 -0.67
CA PRO A 113 4.36 0.62 -0.93
C PRO A 113 4.06 -0.46 0.12
N VAL A 114 3.74 -1.67 -0.35
CA VAL A 114 3.53 -2.85 0.47
C VAL A 114 4.45 -3.97 0.04
N SER A 115 4.94 -4.79 0.97
CA SER A 115 5.87 -5.90 0.70
C SER A 115 5.18 -7.21 0.33
N VAL A 116 3.85 -7.26 0.46
CA VAL A 116 3.05 -8.43 0.12
C VAL A 116 1.93 -7.97 -0.80
N PRO A 117 1.64 -8.71 -1.89
CA PRO A 117 0.50 -8.37 -2.72
C PRO A 117 -0.76 -8.38 -1.83
N PRO A 118 -1.61 -7.35 -1.92
CA PRO A 118 -2.78 -7.22 -1.04
C PRO A 118 -3.84 -8.31 -1.26
N TYR A 119 -3.57 -9.26 -2.14
CA TYR A 119 -4.52 -10.28 -2.52
C TYR A 119 -3.94 -11.69 -2.45
N SER A 120 -4.19 -12.37 -1.34
CA SER A 120 -4.20 -13.83 -1.27
C SER A 120 -5.36 -14.27 -0.39
N PRO A 121 -6.35 -15.00 -0.92
CA PRO A 121 -7.45 -15.53 -0.11
C PRO A 121 -6.97 -16.42 1.05
N LEU A 122 -5.75 -16.96 0.95
CA LEU A 122 -5.13 -17.80 1.97
C LEU A 122 -4.37 -16.97 3.02
N GLU A 123 -4.04 -15.72 2.73
CA GLU A 123 -3.27 -14.82 3.60
C GLU A 123 -4.12 -13.83 4.38
N TYR A 124 -5.43 -13.76 4.13
CA TYR A 124 -6.37 -13.00 4.97
C TYR A 124 -6.27 -13.33 6.48
N ARG A 125 -5.68 -14.48 6.80
CA ARG A 125 -5.46 -14.88 8.19
C ARG A 125 -4.12 -14.43 8.78
N LYS A 126 -3.24 -13.88 7.93
CA LYS A 126 -1.96 -13.29 8.36
C LYS A 126 -2.03 -11.78 8.18
N VAL A 127 -2.92 -11.13 8.90
CA VAL A 127 -2.96 -9.67 8.95
C VAL A 127 -1.65 -9.23 9.59
N ASN A 128 -0.77 -8.65 8.79
CA ASN A 128 0.41 -7.97 9.31
C ASN A 128 -0.05 -6.62 9.84
N PHE A 129 -0.30 -6.56 11.13
CA PHE A 129 -0.57 -5.29 11.81
C PHE A 129 0.64 -4.39 11.68
N THR A 130 0.45 -3.25 11.11
CA THR A 130 1.52 -2.30 10.82
C THR A 130 1.35 -1.06 11.68
N ARG A 131 2.33 -0.78 12.50
CA ARG A 131 2.44 0.55 13.13
C ARG A 131 2.81 1.54 12.05
N TYR A 132 2.11 2.66 11.96
CA TYR A 132 2.44 3.68 10.98
C TYR A 132 2.31 5.09 11.55
N SER A 133 3.01 6.00 10.91
CA SER A 133 2.82 7.43 11.05
C SER A 133 2.52 7.98 9.66
N LEU A 134 1.42 8.70 9.56
CA LEU A 134 0.97 9.33 8.32
C LEU A 134 0.93 10.84 8.54
N THR A 135 1.60 11.58 7.68
CA THR A 135 1.47 13.03 7.61
C THR A 135 0.97 13.40 6.23
N VAL A 136 -0.12 14.13 6.18
CA VAL A 136 -0.76 14.58 4.94
C VAL A 136 -0.67 16.09 4.87
N GLU A 137 -0.09 16.60 3.80
CA GLU A 137 -0.15 18.01 3.42
C GLU A 137 -1.30 18.17 2.42
N HIS A 138 -2.20 19.09 2.68
CA HIS A 138 -3.45 19.23 1.93
C HIS A 138 -3.88 20.70 1.83
N GLU A 139 -4.81 20.98 0.96
CA GLU A 139 -5.42 22.31 0.93
C GLU A 139 -6.13 22.60 2.26
N PRO A 140 -6.02 23.84 2.81
CA PRO A 140 -6.60 24.18 4.13
C PRO A 140 -8.12 23.95 4.25
N ARG A 141 -8.85 23.97 3.11
CA ARG A 141 -10.29 23.72 3.07
C ARG A 141 -10.67 22.25 3.29
N LEU A 142 -9.71 21.33 3.13
CA LEU A 142 -9.95 19.89 3.23
C LEU A 142 -9.73 19.39 4.65
N VAL A 143 -10.51 18.41 5.04
CA VAL A 143 -10.36 17.67 6.30
C VAL A 143 -9.82 16.29 5.98
N VAL A 144 -8.77 15.90 6.67
CA VAL A 144 -8.16 14.57 6.51
C VAL A 144 -8.64 13.66 7.63
N ILE A 145 -9.06 12.46 7.26
CA ILE A 145 -9.48 11.41 8.20
C ILE A 145 -8.64 10.17 7.90
N SER A 146 -8.06 9.58 8.93
CA SER A 146 -7.30 8.33 8.83
C SER A 146 -7.54 7.46 10.05
N GLN A 147 -7.06 6.23 10.01
CA GLN A 147 -6.99 5.38 11.20
C GLN A 147 -5.92 5.89 12.16
N GLY A 148 -6.10 5.62 13.45
CA GLY A 148 -5.18 6.03 14.50
C GLY A 148 -5.56 7.37 15.13
N ASP A 149 -4.71 7.82 16.06
CA ASP A 149 -4.91 9.07 16.79
C ASP A 149 -4.34 10.25 15.99
N THR A 150 -5.09 11.35 15.92
CA THR A 150 -4.57 12.62 15.40
C THR A 150 -3.60 13.19 16.41
N VAL A 151 -2.34 13.39 16.02
CA VAL A 151 -1.27 13.88 16.93
C VAL A 151 -0.84 15.30 16.65
N ASP A 152 -1.04 15.81 15.44
CA ASP A 152 -0.77 17.19 15.05
C ASP A 152 -1.73 17.61 13.95
N GLU A 153 -2.40 18.73 14.13
CA GLU A 153 -3.31 19.32 13.15
C GLU A 153 -3.00 20.81 13.04
N LYS A 154 -2.59 21.21 11.86
CA LYS A 154 -2.31 22.59 11.48
C LYS A 154 -2.96 22.91 10.16
N GLU A 155 -3.11 24.18 9.86
CA GLU A 155 -3.62 24.60 8.56
C GLU A 155 -2.84 23.96 7.42
N GLY A 156 -3.54 23.14 6.61
CA GLY A 156 -2.95 22.44 5.45
C GLY A 156 -2.05 21.25 5.78
N LYS A 157 -2.03 20.77 7.04
CA LYS A 157 -1.22 19.62 7.43
C LYS A 157 -1.83 18.87 8.61
N THR A 158 -2.05 17.56 8.46
CA THR A 158 -2.58 16.70 9.50
C THR A 158 -1.73 15.44 9.66
N SER A 159 -1.41 15.07 10.89
CA SER A 159 -0.58 13.90 11.20
C SER A 159 -1.33 12.91 12.09
N PHE A 160 -1.17 11.64 11.79
CA PHE A 160 -1.77 10.51 12.48
C PHE A 160 -0.70 9.52 12.92
N VAL A 161 -0.91 8.86 14.05
CA VAL A 161 -0.08 7.76 14.53
C VAL A 161 -0.97 6.60 14.91
N PHE A 162 -0.64 5.43 14.40
CA PHE A 162 -1.27 4.18 14.74
C PHE A 162 -0.26 3.29 15.44
N THR A 163 -0.48 3.03 16.72
CA THR A 163 0.47 2.34 17.60
C THR A 163 -0.05 1.01 18.15
N HIS A 164 -1.31 0.71 17.93
CA HIS A 164 -1.91 -0.49 18.50
C HIS A 164 -1.58 -1.74 17.70
N ASP A 165 -1.07 -2.76 18.39
CA ASP A 165 -1.04 -4.14 17.88
C ASP A 165 -2.46 -4.70 18.09
N MET A 166 -3.26 -4.83 17.04
CA MET A 166 -4.54 -5.51 17.10
C MET A 166 -4.38 -6.98 16.79
#